data_5bf5590bb609f6db8cbd7c499a063533
#
_entry.id   5bf5590bb609f6db8cbd7c499a063533
#
_cell.length_a   1.000
_cell.length_b   1.000
_cell.length_c   1.000
_cell.angle_alpha   90.00
_cell.angle_beta   90.00
_cell.angle_gamma   90.00
#
_symmetry.space_group_name_H-M   'P 1'
#
loop_
_entity.id
_entity.type
_entity.pdbx_description
1 polymer ?
#
loop_
_entity_poly.entity_id
_entity_poly.type
_entity_poly.pdbx_seq_one_letter_code
_entity_poly.pdbx_strand_id
1 'polypeptide(L)' 'MTYEEIVALLGYAGGHEQVVRIMTTARTEVVGIPISVDTHVTAHEVYLRPAGSDETEIAISLAAIEKVELA' A
#
# COMPACT_ATOMS: atom_id res chain seq x y z
N MET A 1 10.02 9.07 1.45
CA MET A 1 8.82 9.34 2.26
C MET A 1 9.00 8.80 3.66
N THR A 2 8.47 9.49 4.64
CA THR A 2 8.46 8.99 6.00
C THR A 2 7.38 7.92 6.16
N TYR A 3 7.50 7.11 7.20
CA TYR A 3 6.50 6.12 7.54
C TYR A 3 5.11 6.75 7.69
N GLU A 4 5.04 7.89 8.38
CA GLU A 4 3.77 8.58 8.61
C GLU A 4 3.13 9.05 7.32
N GLU A 5 3.93 9.55 6.39
CA GLU A 5 3.43 9.96 5.07
C GLU A 5 2.91 8.77 4.28
N ILE A 6 3.60 7.64 4.33
CA ILE A 6 3.18 6.43 3.65
C ILE A 6 1.83 5.96 4.19
N VAL A 7 1.71 5.85 5.51
CA VAL A 7 0.46 5.40 6.15
C VAL A 7 -0.68 6.37 5.84
N ALA A 8 -0.43 7.66 5.91
CA ALA A 8 -1.45 8.67 5.62
C ALA A 8 -1.96 8.58 4.18
N LEU A 9 -1.04 8.43 3.23
CA LEU A 9 -1.42 8.34 1.82
C LEU A 9 -2.17 7.04 1.50
N LEU A 10 -1.73 5.93 2.08
CA LEU A 10 -2.43 4.66 1.90
C LEU A 10 -3.84 4.70 2.50
N GLY A 11 -3.99 5.32 3.67
CA GLY A 11 -5.30 5.49 4.29
C GLY A 11 -6.22 6.38 3.45
N TYR A 12 -5.69 7.46 2.92
CA TYR A 12 -6.44 8.36 2.04
C TYR A 12 -6.91 7.62 0.79
N ALA A 13 -5.98 6.95 0.12
CA ALA A 13 -6.29 6.23 -1.12
C ALA A 13 -7.31 5.11 -0.89
N GLY A 14 -7.16 4.38 0.23
CA GLY A 14 -8.10 3.32 0.57
C GLY A 14 -9.50 3.84 0.82
N GLY A 15 -9.63 4.96 1.51
CA GLY A 15 -10.92 5.58 1.78
C GLY A 15 -11.60 6.14 0.55
N HIS A 16 -10.84 6.43 -0.50
CA HIS A 16 -11.35 6.97 -1.76
C HIS A 16 -11.32 5.96 -2.91
N GLU A 17 -10.99 4.71 -2.61
CA GLU A 17 -10.86 3.65 -3.61
C GLU A 17 -9.94 4.06 -4.76
N GLN A 18 -8.86 4.72 -4.44
CA GLN A 18 -7.95 5.26 -5.42
C GLN A 18 -6.73 4.35 -5.62
N VAL A 19 -6.33 4.18 -6.87
CA VAL A 19 -5.16 3.36 -7.20
C VAL A 19 -3.88 4.06 -6.78
N VAL A 20 -2.98 3.31 -6.16
CA VAL A 20 -1.65 3.81 -5.79
C VAL A 20 -0.58 2.98 -6.47
N ARG A 21 0.59 3.59 -6.58
CA ARG A 21 1.80 2.91 -7.03
C ARG A 21 2.76 2.86 -5.86
N ILE A 22 3.12 1.66 -5.44
CA ILE A 22 4.03 1.43 -4.32
C ILE A 22 5.38 0.99 -4.86
N MET A 23 6.43 1.68 -4.46
CA MET A 23 7.79 1.26 -4.73
C MET A 23 8.36 0.64 -3.47
N THR A 24 8.81 -0.62 -3.57
CA THR A 24 9.39 -1.32 -2.43
C THR A 24 10.88 -1.05 -2.34
N THR A 25 11.47 -1.41 -1.19
CA THR A 25 12.91 -1.30 -0.98
C THR A 25 13.70 -2.23 -1.90
N ALA A 26 13.07 -3.26 -2.44
CA ALA A 26 13.66 -4.15 -3.44
C ALA A 26 13.54 -3.60 -4.86
N ARG A 27 13.06 -2.35 -5.01
CA ARG A 27 12.87 -1.70 -6.31
C ARG A 27 11.81 -2.36 -7.18
N THR A 28 10.86 -3.04 -6.55
CA THR A 28 9.70 -3.62 -7.22
C THR A 28 8.55 -2.64 -7.15
N GLU A 29 7.81 -2.49 -8.24
CA GLU A 29 6.63 -1.62 -8.27
C GLU A 29 5.36 -2.44 -8.19
N VAL A 30 4.45 -2.04 -7.32
CA VAL A 30 3.15 -2.69 -7.16
C VAL A 30 2.07 -1.63 -7.31
N VAL A 31 1.09 -1.90 -8.15
CA VAL A 31 -0.01 -0.97 -8.44
C VAL A 31 -1.33 -1.61 -8.03
N GLY A 32 -2.12 -0.89 -7.25
CA GLY A 32 -3.41 -1.40 -6.81
C GLY A 32 -4.14 -0.44 -5.89
N ILE A 33 -5.29 -0.88 -5.38
CA ILE A 33 -6.09 -0.09 -4.47
C ILE A 33 -5.89 -0.63 -3.05
N PRO A 34 -5.47 0.21 -2.09
CA PRO A 34 -5.35 -0.22 -0.70
C PRO A 34 -6.72 -0.63 -0.14
N ILE A 35 -6.80 -1.81 0.44
CA ILE A 35 -8.02 -2.31 1.06
C ILE A 35 -7.99 -2.01 2.55
N SER A 36 -6.87 -2.28 3.19
CA SER A 36 -6.70 -2.00 4.62
C SER A 36 -5.24 -1.81 4.94
N VAL A 37 -4.97 -1.04 6.00
CA VAL A 37 -3.63 -0.80 6.50
C VAL A 37 -3.61 -1.25 7.96
N ASP A 38 -2.73 -2.19 8.27
CA ASP A 38 -2.57 -2.67 9.63
C ASP A 38 -1.28 -2.10 10.21
N THR A 39 -1.43 -1.21 11.19
CA THR A 39 -0.28 -0.54 11.81
C THR A 39 0.17 -1.21 13.10
N HIS A 40 -0.39 -2.36 13.46
CA HIS A 40 0.05 -3.10 14.63
C HIS A 40 1.50 -3.56 14.47
N VAL A 41 2.23 -3.53 15.56
CA VAL A 41 3.64 -3.92 15.58
C VAL A 41 3.86 -5.33 15.03
N THR A 42 2.90 -6.23 15.28
CA THR A 42 3.00 -7.63 14.86
C THR A 42 2.54 -7.89 13.45
N ALA A 43 1.67 -7.05 12.89
CA ALA A 43 1.16 -7.23 11.53
C ALA A 43 1.84 -6.26 10.56
N HIS A 44 1.73 -4.98 10.81
CA HIS A 44 2.48 -3.91 10.14
C HIS A 44 2.55 -4.05 8.62
N GLU A 45 1.39 -4.15 7.97
CA GLU A 45 1.33 -4.34 6.53
C GLU A 45 0.11 -3.69 5.90
N VAL A 46 0.19 -3.47 4.59
CA VAL A 46 -0.94 -3.00 3.80
C VAL A 46 -1.41 -4.13 2.92
N TYR A 47 -2.73 -4.26 2.79
CA TYR A 47 -3.36 -5.20 1.87
C TYR A 47 -3.82 -4.43 0.65
N LEU A 48 -3.35 -4.84 -0.51
CA LEU A 48 -3.64 -4.21 -1.79
C LEU A 48 -4.43 -5.15 -2.68
N ARG A 49 -5.41 -4.58 -3.38
CA ARG A 49 -6.08 -5.29 -4.47
C ARG A 49 -5.44 -4.81 -5.77
N PRO A 50 -4.71 -5.67 -6.49
CA PRO A 50 -4.06 -5.25 -7.73
C PRO A 50 -5.05 -4.70 -8.75
N ALA A 51 -4.63 -3.71 -9.51
CA ALA A 51 -5.47 -3.16 -10.57
C ALA A 51 -5.80 -4.25 -11.58
N GLY A 52 -7.08 -4.36 -11.92
CA GLY A 52 -7.55 -5.36 -12.88
C GLY A 52 -7.87 -6.73 -12.29
N SER A 53 -7.74 -6.90 -10.99
CA SER A 53 -8.07 -8.18 -10.33
C SER A 53 -8.92 -7.92 -9.10
N ASP A 54 -10.13 -8.47 -9.07
CA ASP A 54 -11.04 -8.29 -7.94
C ASP A 54 -10.93 -9.42 -6.90
N GLU A 55 -10.20 -10.47 -7.22
CA GLU A 55 -10.13 -11.65 -6.37
C GLU A 55 -8.81 -11.85 -5.65
N THR A 56 -7.81 -11.05 -5.99
CA THR A 56 -6.47 -11.21 -5.44
C THR A 56 -6.18 -10.08 -4.45
N GLU A 57 -5.54 -10.43 -3.33
CA GLU A 57 -5.02 -9.45 -2.39
C GLU A 57 -3.53 -9.72 -2.21
N ILE A 58 -2.77 -8.64 -2.14
CA ILE A 58 -1.34 -8.70 -1.90
C ILE A 58 -1.05 -8.00 -0.58
N ALA A 59 -0.34 -8.68 0.31
CA ALA A 59 0.11 -8.08 1.56
C ALA A 59 1.54 -7.60 1.39
N ILE A 60 1.79 -6.33 1.73
CA ILE A 60 3.12 -5.74 1.64
C ILE A 60 3.48 -5.19 3.02
N SER A 61 4.63 -5.58 3.54
CA SER A 61 5.12 -5.05 4.80
C SER A 61 5.34 -3.55 4.67
N LEU A 62 4.83 -2.77 5.62
CA LEU A 62 5.03 -1.32 5.63
C LEU A 62 6.51 -0.97 5.70
N ALA A 63 7.31 -1.81 6.36
CA ALA A 63 8.75 -1.61 6.45
C ALA A 63 9.46 -1.81 5.11
N ALA A 64 8.84 -2.51 4.17
CA ALA A 64 9.41 -2.75 2.85
C ALA A 64 9.00 -1.70 1.82
N ILE A 65 8.22 -0.69 2.22
CA ILE A 65 7.77 0.36 1.31
C ILE A 65 8.74 1.54 1.36
N GLU A 66 9.28 1.89 0.21
CA GLU A 66 10.16 3.06 0.08
C GLU A 66 9.34 4.32 -0.23
N LYS A 67 8.35 4.19 -1.11
CA LYS A 67 7.59 5.33 -1.58
C LYS A 67 6.21 4.89 -2.06
N VAL A 68 5.22 5.76 -1.88
CA VAL A 68 3.85 5.58 -2.40
C VAL A 68 3.46 6.85 -3.15
N GLU A 69 2.77 6.69 -4.26
CA GLU A 69 2.20 7.82 -4.97
C GLU A 69 0.85 7.43 -5.56
N LEU A 70 -0.02 8.44 -5.76
CA LEU A 70 -1.30 8.20 -6.42
C LEU A 70 -1.04 7.95 -7.90
N ALA A 71 -1.65 6.91 -8.42
CA ALA A 71 -1.48 6.56 -9.83
C ALA A 71 -2.47 7.31 -10.71
#